data_7a13c83ac2d8f2f46818016041d923b4
#
_entry.id   7a13c83ac2d8f2f46818016041d923b4
#
_cell.length_a   1.000
_cell.length_b   1.000
_cell.length_c   1.000
_cell.angle_alpha   90.00
_cell.angle_beta   90.00
_cell.angle_gamma   90.00
#
_symmetry.space_group_name_H-M   'P 1'
#
loop_
_entity.id
_entity.type
_entity.pdbx_description
1 polymer ?
#
loop_
_entity_poly.entity_id
_entity_poly.type
_entity_poly.pdbx_seq_one_letter_code
_entity_poly.pdbx_strand_id
1 'polypeptide(L)'
;TNPVGWLISAAIAGIILVFLTARIAQHLFRSPAITALAGFFMATDGIAIVLSRTGLLDVFLAMFAAAAFLAVLKDQESSHPRLVEKLSQWKPDPDNPSRIGPHAGARWWLLVAGILCGLAMSVKWSGLYALAVLGLFVAFRDWMTRRRFGHPRAFYATLINDTSVAFLAMVPPAVITYVASWFGWF
;
A
#
# COMPACT_ATOMS: atom_id res chain seq x y z
N THR A 1 -32.57 14.91 -7.99
CA THR A 1 -31.32 14.15 -7.90
C THR A 1 -31.52 12.78 -8.55
N ASN A 2 -30.74 12.49 -9.59
CA ASN A 2 -30.85 11.24 -10.33
C ASN A 2 -30.15 10.11 -9.56
N PRO A 3 -30.84 9.12 -9.02
CA PRO A 3 -30.23 8.03 -8.25
C PRO A 3 -29.29 7.14 -9.09
N VAL A 4 -29.46 7.16 -10.41
CA VAL A 4 -28.61 6.38 -11.34
C VAL A 4 -27.14 6.85 -11.30
N GLY A 5 -26.88 8.14 -11.13
CA GLY A 5 -25.52 8.67 -11.18
C GLY A 5 -24.59 8.16 -10.06
N TRP A 6 -25.09 8.07 -8.83
CA TRP A 6 -24.26 7.59 -7.72
C TRP A 6 -24.22 6.06 -7.63
N LEU A 7 -25.27 5.35 -8.11
CA LEU A 7 -25.24 3.89 -8.23
C LEU A 7 -24.22 3.42 -9.27
N ILE A 8 -24.08 4.14 -10.39
CA ILE A 8 -23.05 3.83 -11.39
C ILE A 8 -21.66 3.95 -10.82
N SER A 9 -21.38 4.98 -10.00
CA SER A 9 -20.05 5.15 -9.40
C SER A 9 -19.69 3.98 -8.47
N ALA A 10 -20.66 3.49 -7.68
CA ALA A 10 -20.46 2.33 -6.83
C ALA A 10 -20.26 1.03 -7.63
N ALA A 11 -21.00 0.85 -8.72
CA ALA A 11 -20.82 -0.29 -9.62
C ALA A 11 -19.43 -0.29 -10.29
N ILE A 12 -18.96 0.88 -10.74
CA ILE A 12 -17.60 1.03 -11.29
C ILE A 12 -16.55 0.71 -10.23
N ALA A 13 -16.71 1.19 -8.98
CA ALA A 13 -15.80 0.88 -7.88
C ALA A 13 -15.76 -0.63 -7.59
N GLY A 14 -16.89 -1.33 -7.65
CA GLY A 14 -16.96 -2.79 -7.53
C GLY A 14 -16.18 -3.51 -8.64
N ILE A 15 -16.34 -3.09 -9.90
CA ILE A 15 -15.58 -3.65 -11.04
C ILE A 15 -14.07 -3.44 -10.85
N ILE A 16 -13.67 -2.24 -10.45
CA ILE A 16 -12.26 -1.93 -10.16
C ILE A 16 -11.75 -2.80 -9.01
N LEU A 17 -12.54 -3.03 -7.98
CA LEU A 17 -12.16 -3.88 -6.83
C LEU A 17 -11.90 -5.33 -7.27
N VAL A 18 -12.74 -5.91 -8.15
CA VAL A 18 -12.51 -7.23 -8.73
C VAL A 18 -11.19 -7.29 -9.49
N PHE A 19 -10.93 -6.28 -10.33
CA PHE A 19 -9.68 -6.19 -11.07
C PHE A 19 -8.46 -6.05 -10.14
N LEU A 20 -8.55 -5.20 -9.11
CA LEU A 20 -7.48 -5.02 -8.14
C LEU A 20 -7.19 -6.32 -7.38
N THR A 21 -8.22 -7.05 -6.96
CA THR A 21 -8.06 -8.35 -6.28
C THR A 21 -7.33 -9.36 -7.17
N ALA A 22 -7.70 -9.46 -8.44
CA ALA A 22 -7.01 -10.31 -9.42
C ALA A 22 -5.54 -9.87 -9.60
N ARG A 23 -5.28 -8.57 -9.69
CA ARG A 23 -3.90 -8.03 -9.82
C ARG A 23 -3.05 -8.29 -8.58
N ILE A 24 -3.61 -8.14 -7.39
CA ILE A 24 -2.93 -8.46 -6.13
C ILE A 24 -2.55 -9.95 -6.11
N ALA A 25 -3.50 -10.83 -6.46
CA ALA A 25 -3.23 -12.27 -6.55
C ALA A 25 -2.13 -12.59 -7.57
N GLN A 26 -2.10 -11.91 -8.71
CA GLN A 26 -1.05 -12.08 -9.72
C GLN A 26 0.34 -11.69 -9.19
N HIS A 27 0.45 -10.58 -8.44
CA HIS A 27 1.73 -10.15 -7.85
C HIS A 27 2.21 -11.11 -6.76
N LEU A 28 1.29 -11.66 -5.96
CA LEU A 28 1.63 -12.55 -4.84
C LEU A 28 1.99 -13.97 -5.30
N PHE A 29 1.22 -14.54 -6.22
CA PHE A 29 1.31 -15.95 -6.57
C PHE A 29 1.91 -16.22 -7.95
N ARG A 30 1.97 -15.21 -8.82
CA ARG A 30 2.50 -15.31 -10.20
C ARG A 30 1.87 -16.45 -11.01
N SER A 31 0.63 -16.83 -10.69
CA SER A 31 -0.12 -17.90 -11.32
C SER A 31 -1.38 -17.38 -11.99
N PRO A 32 -1.56 -17.57 -13.31
CA PRO A 32 -2.78 -17.14 -14.02
C PRO A 32 -4.04 -17.79 -13.46
N ALA A 33 -3.97 -19.06 -13.04
CA ALA A 33 -5.11 -19.77 -12.46
C ALA A 33 -5.55 -19.15 -11.14
N ILE A 34 -4.62 -18.84 -10.23
CA ILE A 34 -4.93 -18.19 -8.95
C ILE A 34 -5.46 -16.77 -9.19
N THR A 35 -4.90 -16.04 -10.15
CA THR A 35 -5.37 -14.72 -10.56
C THR A 35 -6.83 -14.76 -11.02
N ALA A 36 -7.17 -15.69 -11.90
CA ALA A 36 -8.53 -15.85 -12.41
C ALA A 36 -9.50 -16.27 -11.29
N LEU A 37 -9.10 -17.21 -10.42
CA LEU A 37 -9.92 -17.64 -9.28
C LEU A 37 -10.16 -16.52 -8.28
N ALA A 38 -9.15 -15.71 -7.94
CA ALA A 38 -9.30 -14.59 -7.04
C ALA A 38 -10.27 -13.53 -7.60
N GLY A 39 -10.14 -13.21 -8.87
CA GLY A 39 -11.08 -12.31 -9.56
C GLY A 39 -12.50 -12.89 -9.62
N PHE A 40 -12.64 -14.18 -9.92
CA PHE A 40 -13.92 -14.87 -9.96
C PHE A 40 -14.62 -14.89 -8.59
N PHE A 41 -13.92 -15.28 -7.52
CA PHE A 41 -14.49 -15.28 -6.17
C PHE A 41 -14.89 -13.87 -5.73
N MET A 42 -14.09 -12.84 -6.01
CA MET A 42 -14.46 -11.46 -5.70
C MET A 42 -15.67 -10.99 -6.51
N ALA A 43 -15.81 -11.41 -7.77
CA ALA A 43 -16.93 -11.06 -8.63
C ALA A 43 -18.24 -11.75 -8.24
N THR A 44 -18.16 -12.92 -7.62
CA THR A 44 -19.32 -13.73 -7.16
C THR A 44 -19.60 -13.56 -5.67
N ASP A 45 -18.78 -12.79 -4.94
CA ASP A 45 -18.98 -12.53 -3.50
C ASP A 45 -20.26 -11.73 -3.28
N GLY A 46 -21.19 -12.30 -2.49
CA GLY A 46 -22.49 -11.71 -2.22
C GLY A 46 -22.40 -10.34 -1.55
N ILE A 47 -21.43 -10.15 -0.64
CA ILE A 47 -21.23 -8.86 0.06
C ILE A 47 -20.73 -7.81 -0.93
N ALA A 48 -19.74 -8.12 -1.77
CA ALA A 48 -19.21 -7.21 -2.78
C ALA A 48 -20.30 -6.80 -3.78
N ILE A 49 -21.17 -7.75 -4.21
CA ILE A 49 -22.31 -7.48 -5.09
C ILE A 49 -23.30 -6.52 -4.41
N VAL A 50 -23.68 -6.78 -3.17
CA VAL A 50 -24.63 -5.93 -2.43
C VAL A 50 -24.05 -4.51 -2.25
N LEU A 51 -22.81 -4.37 -1.79
CA LEU A 51 -22.17 -3.08 -1.56
C LEU A 51 -22.06 -2.24 -2.83
N SER A 52 -21.74 -2.88 -3.97
CA SER A 52 -21.63 -2.20 -5.27
C SER A 52 -22.99 -1.82 -5.88
N ARG A 53 -24.08 -2.53 -5.54
CA ARG A 53 -25.44 -2.26 -6.05
C ARG A 53 -26.23 -1.29 -5.17
N THR A 54 -26.00 -1.27 -3.86
CA THR A 54 -26.69 -0.39 -2.92
C THR A 54 -26.04 0.98 -2.77
N GLY A 55 -24.88 1.19 -3.39
CA GLY A 55 -24.16 2.46 -3.33
C GLY A 55 -23.60 2.80 -1.95
N LEU A 56 -23.29 1.78 -1.15
CA LEU A 56 -22.65 1.97 0.15
C LEU A 56 -21.20 2.43 -0.02
N LEU A 57 -20.79 3.35 0.86
CA LEU A 57 -19.44 3.92 0.86
C LEU A 57 -18.34 2.87 1.09
N ASP A 58 -18.67 1.73 1.69
CA ASP A 58 -17.72 0.66 2.02
C ASP A 58 -17.06 0.04 0.77
N VAL A 59 -17.71 0.05 -0.40
CA VAL A 59 -17.09 -0.41 -1.66
C VAL A 59 -15.92 0.49 -2.09
N PHE A 60 -16.06 1.81 -1.92
CA PHE A 60 -14.99 2.77 -2.21
C PHE A 60 -13.81 2.62 -1.23
N LEU A 61 -14.12 2.44 0.07
CA LEU A 61 -13.11 2.15 1.08
C LEU A 61 -12.31 0.90 0.72
N ALA A 62 -12.98 -0.20 0.38
CA ALA A 62 -12.35 -1.46 -0.01
C ALA A 62 -11.51 -1.29 -1.28
N MET A 63 -12.01 -0.57 -2.28
CA MET A 63 -11.32 -0.29 -3.53
C MET A 63 -10.01 0.50 -3.28
N PHE A 64 -10.07 1.59 -2.51
CA PHE A 64 -8.88 2.40 -2.21
C PHE A 64 -7.88 1.65 -1.34
N ALA A 65 -8.32 0.87 -0.36
CA ALA A 65 -7.45 0.04 0.47
C ALA A 65 -6.76 -1.06 -0.36
N ALA A 66 -7.47 -1.73 -1.27
CA ALA A 66 -6.91 -2.72 -2.18
C ALA A 66 -5.90 -2.07 -3.17
N ALA A 67 -6.22 -0.89 -3.70
CA ALA A 67 -5.31 -0.15 -4.56
C ALA A 67 -4.03 0.29 -3.82
N ALA A 68 -4.15 0.74 -2.56
CA ALA A 68 -3.01 1.08 -1.72
C ALA A 68 -2.13 -0.14 -1.44
N PHE A 69 -2.73 -1.30 -1.16
CA PHE A 69 -1.99 -2.55 -1.00
C PHE A 69 -1.25 -2.95 -2.28
N LEU A 70 -1.89 -2.84 -3.45
CA LEU A 70 -1.23 -3.08 -4.74
C LEU A 70 -0.05 -2.14 -4.97
N ALA A 71 -0.17 -0.87 -4.60
CA ALA A 71 0.93 0.10 -4.68
C ALA A 71 2.11 -0.30 -3.75
N VAL A 72 1.83 -0.80 -2.54
CA VAL A 72 2.86 -1.34 -1.64
C VAL A 72 3.54 -2.58 -2.22
N LEU A 73 2.81 -3.47 -2.91
CA LEU A 73 3.41 -4.62 -3.62
C LEU A 73 4.33 -4.17 -4.77
N LYS A 74 3.93 -3.15 -5.53
CA LYS A 74 4.78 -2.55 -6.57
C LYS A 74 6.02 -1.85 -5.99
N ASP A 75 5.89 -1.22 -4.83
CA ASP A 75 7.06 -0.71 -4.11
C ASP A 75 8.02 -1.85 -3.75
N GLN A 76 7.51 -2.98 -3.28
CA GLN A 76 8.33 -4.15 -2.99
C GLN A 76 9.09 -4.63 -4.24
N GLU A 77 8.45 -4.71 -5.39
CA GLU A 77 9.10 -5.13 -6.64
C GLU A 77 10.17 -4.15 -7.12
N SER A 78 10.03 -2.87 -6.84
CA SER A 78 10.95 -1.83 -7.31
C SER A 78 12.05 -1.48 -6.30
N SER A 79 11.74 -1.41 -5.01
CA SER A 79 12.68 -0.96 -3.97
C SER A 79 13.47 -2.09 -3.34
N HIS A 80 12.86 -3.28 -3.17
CA HIS A 80 13.50 -4.40 -2.51
C HIS A 80 14.75 -4.91 -3.26
N PRO A 81 14.75 -5.13 -4.59
CA PRO A 81 15.96 -5.53 -5.31
C PRO A 81 17.11 -4.52 -5.15
N ARG A 82 16.81 -3.23 -5.22
CA ARG A 82 17.80 -2.15 -5.02
C ARG A 82 18.41 -2.15 -3.62
N LEU A 83 17.59 -2.41 -2.60
CA LEU A 83 18.06 -2.52 -1.22
C LEU A 83 18.94 -3.77 -1.04
N VAL A 84 18.52 -4.90 -1.58
CA VAL A 84 19.26 -6.18 -1.55
C VAL A 84 20.62 -6.03 -2.22
N GLU A 85 20.67 -5.45 -3.41
CA GLU A 85 21.91 -5.21 -4.15
C GLU A 85 22.88 -4.35 -3.34
N LYS A 86 22.41 -3.23 -2.79
CA LYS A 86 23.23 -2.35 -1.95
C LYS A 86 23.71 -3.01 -0.67
N LEU A 87 22.86 -3.84 -0.04
CA LEU A 87 23.23 -4.59 1.18
C LEU A 87 24.25 -5.69 0.88
N SER A 88 24.16 -6.35 -0.27
CA SER A 88 25.14 -7.39 -0.67
C SER A 88 26.54 -6.84 -0.92
N GLN A 89 26.64 -5.60 -1.35
CA GLN A 89 27.91 -4.89 -1.59
C GLN A 89 28.44 -4.16 -0.34
N TRP A 90 27.57 -3.94 0.65
CA TRP A 90 27.92 -3.20 1.85
C TRP A 90 28.70 -4.06 2.84
N LYS A 91 29.84 -3.55 3.29
CA LYS A 91 30.66 -4.17 4.37
C LYS A 91 30.61 -3.27 5.60
N PRO A 92 30.39 -3.83 6.81
CA PRO A 92 30.54 -3.09 8.04
C PRO A 92 31.97 -2.53 8.15
N ASP A 93 32.06 -1.26 8.48
CA ASP A 93 33.34 -0.60 8.72
C ASP A 93 33.72 -0.82 10.20
N PRO A 94 34.81 -1.55 10.51
CA PRO A 94 35.23 -1.78 11.88
C PRO A 94 35.57 -0.50 12.65
N ASP A 95 36.07 0.52 11.92
CA ASP A 95 36.50 1.80 12.50
C ASP A 95 35.34 2.78 12.68
N ASN A 96 34.21 2.54 12.01
CA ASN A 96 33.03 3.38 12.13
C ASN A 96 31.73 2.54 12.29
N PRO A 97 31.51 1.96 13.47
CA PRO A 97 30.33 1.13 13.75
C PRO A 97 29.00 1.91 13.74
N SER A 98 29.06 3.25 13.67
CA SER A 98 27.88 4.11 13.58
C SER A 98 27.30 4.23 12.17
N ARG A 99 27.99 3.75 11.15
CA ARG A 99 27.46 3.73 9.77
C ARG A 99 26.19 2.89 9.67
N ILE A 100 25.09 3.59 9.33
CA ILE A 100 23.72 3.03 9.31
C ILE A 100 23.45 2.19 8.05
N GLY A 101 24.42 2.15 7.12
CA GLY A 101 24.32 1.38 5.88
C GLY A 101 23.48 2.05 4.79
N PRO A 102 23.29 1.39 3.64
CA PRO A 102 22.61 1.95 2.49
C PRO A 102 21.09 2.05 2.69
N HIS A 103 20.44 2.94 1.91
CA HIS A 103 18.98 3.10 1.87
C HIS A 103 18.40 2.62 0.52
N ALA A 104 17.11 2.27 0.51
CA ALA A 104 16.40 1.77 -0.69
C ALA A 104 16.26 2.82 -1.82
N GLY A 105 16.45 4.12 -1.52
CA GLY A 105 16.26 5.22 -2.47
C GLY A 105 14.81 5.74 -2.53
N ALA A 106 14.47 6.43 -3.62
CA ALA A 106 13.14 7.00 -3.82
C ALA A 106 12.06 5.90 -3.96
N ARG A 107 10.92 6.10 -3.29
CA ARG A 107 9.82 5.13 -3.13
C ARG A 107 8.51 5.72 -3.60
N TRP A 108 8.40 5.99 -4.90
CA TRP A 108 7.24 6.64 -5.50
C TRP A 108 5.93 5.87 -5.29
N TRP A 109 5.99 4.54 -5.26
CA TRP A 109 4.82 3.71 -5.02
C TRP A 109 4.26 3.86 -3.62
N LEU A 110 5.08 4.19 -2.62
CA LEU A 110 4.59 4.51 -1.27
C LEU A 110 3.86 5.86 -1.22
N LEU A 111 4.29 6.84 -2.02
CA LEU A 111 3.55 8.09 -2.16
C LEU A 111 2.15 7.83 -2.75
N VAL A 112 2.07 7.02 -3.79
CA VAL A 112 0.78 6.58 -4.35
C VAL A 112 -0.06 5.85 -3.32
N ALA A 113 0.54 4.93 -2.55
CA ALA A 113 -0.15 4.23 -1.46
C ALA A 113 -0.67 5.20 -0.39
N GLY A 114 0.11 6.22 -0.02
CA GLY A 114 -0.29 7.27 0.91
C GLY A 114 -1.51 8.05 0.42
N ILE A 115 -1.51 8.50 -0.84
CA ILE A 115 -2.66 9.19 -1.46
C ILE A 115 -3.89 8.29 -1.43
N LEU A 116 -3.77 7.01 -1.82
CA LEU A 116 -4.88 6.06 -1.82
C LEU A 116 -5.42 5.78 -0.41
N CYS A 117 -4.56 5.71 0.60
CA CYS A 117 -4.98 5.63 2.00
C CYS A 117 -5.70 6.91 2.46
N GLY A 118 -5.25 8.08 2.02
CA GLY A 118 -5.93 9.35 2.26
C GLY A 118 -7.35 9.38 1.66
N LEU A 119 -7.51 8.89 0.43
CA LEU A 119 -8.83 8.71 -0.19
C LEU A 119 -9.69 7.71 0.58
N ALA A 120 -9.12 6.59 1.05
CA ALA A 120 -9.83 5.64 1.90
C ALA A 120 -10.30 6.29 3.21
N MET A 121 -9.46 7.11 3.85
CA MET A 121 -9.81 7.87 5.06
C MET A 121 -10.90 8.90 4.79
N SER A 122 -10.92 9.52 3.61
CA SER A 122 -11.96 10.48 3.19
C SER A 122 -13.33 9.84 3.06
N VAL A 123 -13.36 8.53 2.72
CA VAL A 123 -14.61 7.75 2.69
C VAL A 123 -15.06 7.39 4.11
N LYS A 124 -14.14 6.87 4.92
CA LYS A 124 -14.43 6.41 6.29
C LYS A 124 -13.15 6.39 7.13
N TRP A 125 -13.24 6.82 8.39
CA TRP A 125 -12.11 6.83 9.34
C TRP A 125 -11.37 5.48 9.47
N SER A 126 -12.06 4.39 9.20
CA SER A 126 -11.44 3.05 9.17
C SER A 126 -10.33 2.91 8.12
N GLY A 127 -10.25 3.78 7.11
CA GLY A 127 -9.10 3.89 6.19
C GLY A 127 -7.77 4.16 6.90
N LEU A 128 -7.78 4.77 8.10
CA LEU A 128 -6.60 4.95 8.94
C LEU A 128 -5.95 3.61 9.33
N TYR A 129 -6.76 2.58 9.56
CA TYR A 129 -6.21 1.25 9.87
C TYR A 129 -5.45 0.66 8.68
N ALA A 130 -5.93 0.90 7.44
CA ALA A 130 -5.22 0.48 6.25
C ALA A 130 -3.84 1.18 6.15
N LEU A 131 -3.78 2.49 6.38
CA LEU A 131 -2.52 3.25 6.41
C LEU A 131 -1.55 2.69 7.48
N ALA A 132 -2.04 2.46 8.70
CA ALA A 132 -1.24 1.96 9.80
C ALA A 132 -0.68 0.54 9.51
N VAL A 133 -1.55 -0.38 9.07
CA VAL A 133 -1.15 -1.77 8.76
C VAL A 133 -0.16 -1.83 7.61
N LEU A 134 -0.41 -1.08 6.52
CA LEU A 134 0.50 -1.04 5.38
C LEU A 134 1.84 -0.39 5.73
N GLY A 135 1.84 0.68 6.52
CA GLY A 135 3.07 1.32 7.01
C GLY A 135 3.91 0.39 7.89
N LEU A 136 3.27 -0.31 8.84
CA LEU A 136 3.93 -1.30 9.68
C LEU A 136 4.45 -2.49 8.86
N PHE A 137 3.68 -2.96 7.87
CA PHE A 137 4.11 -4.03 6.97
C PHE A 137 5.38 -3.64 6.20
N VAL A 138 5.42 -2.42 5.65
CA VAL A 138 6.62 -1.90 4.95
C VAL A 138 7.82 -1.85 5.88
N ALA A 139 7.67 -1.29 7.08
CA ALA A 139 8.75 -1.19 8.07
C ALA A 139 9.25 -2.57 8.49
N PHE A 140 8.35 -3.51 8.77
CA PHE A 140 8.69 -4.88 9.15
C PHE A 140 9.42 -5.64 8.03
N ARG A 141 8.94 -5.51 6.79
CA ARG A 141 9.56 -6.11 5.60
C ARG A 141 11.01 -5.63 5.43
N ASP A 142 11.23 -4.32 5.51
CA ASP A 142 12.55 -3.71 5.32
C ASP A 142 13.51 -4.10 6.47
N TRP A 143 13.00 -4.14 7.71
CA TRP A 143 13.76 -4.67 8.86
C TRP A 143 14.17 -6.13 8.68
N MET A 144 13.23 -7.01 8.26
CA MET A 144 13.53 -8.42 8.00
C MET A 144 14.57 -8.59 6.90
N THR A 145 14.53 -7.74 5.87
CA THR A 145 15.53 -7.77 4.79
C THR A 145 16.91 -7.48 5.35
N ARG A 146 17.09 -6.39 6.12
CA ARG A 146 18.38 -6.06 6.74
C ARG A 146 18.87 -7.12 7.70
N ARG A 147 17.97 -7.70 8.49
CA ARG A 147 18.30 -8.77 9.43
C ARG A 147 18.81 -10.03 8.70
N ARG A 148 18.21 -10.40 7.56
CA ARG A 148 18.66 -11.54 6.73
C ARG A 148 20.07 -11.35 6.17
N PHE A 149 20.47 -10.12 5.89
CA PHE A 149 21.84 -9.78 5.46
C PHE A 149 22.83 -9.60 6.61
N GLY A 150 22.47 -9.95 7.86
CA GLY A 150 23.36 -9.91 8.99
C GLY A 150 23.77 -8.49 9.42
N HIS A 151 22.95 -7.47 9.11
CA HIS A 151 23.27 -6.09 9.49
C HIS A 151 23.30 -5.94 11.02
N PRO A 152 24.44 -5.52 11.65
CA PRO A 152 24.61 -5.55 13.11
C PRO A 152 23.59 -4.66 13.86
N ARG A 153 23.10 -3.60 13.23
CA ARG A 153 22.10 -2.67 13.78
C ARG A 153 20.85 -2.59 12.87
N ALA A 154 20.36 -3.74 12.40
CA ALA A 154 19.27 -3.83 11.44
C ALA A 154 18.04 -2.98 11.83
N PHE A 155 17.64 -2.99 13.10
CA PHE A 155 16.48 -2.24 13.59
C PHE A 155 16.69 -0.72 13.46
N TYR A 156 17.79 -0.19 13.97
CA TYR A 156 18.09 1.24 13.90
C TYR A 156 18.30 1.71 12.46
N ALA A 157 18.98 0.90 11.65
CA ALA A 157 19.18 1.21 10.23
C ALA A 157 17.86 1.27 9.46
N THR A 158 16.93 0.35 9.74
CA THR A 158 15.59 0.39 9.15
C THR A 158 14.83 1.62 9.61
N LEU A 159 14.83 1.91 10.90
CA LEU A 159 14.07 3.02 11.47
C LEU A 159 14.49 4.37 10.84
N ILE A 160 15.80 4.60 10.72
CA ILE A 160 16.34 5.87 10.25
C ILE A 160 16.32 5.97 8.72
N ASN A 161 16.72 4.92 7.99
CA ASN A 161 16.91 4.97 6.55
C ASN A 161 15.66 4.61 5.75
N ASP A 162 14.86 3.64 6.21
CA ASP A 162 13.77 3.09 5.40
C ASP A 162 12.40 3.51 5.94
N THR A 163 12.20 3.39 7.26
CA THR A 163 10.91 3.72 7.88
C THR A 163 10.64 5.22 7.87
N SER A 164 11.65 6.07 8.08
CA SER A 164 11.49 7.52 7.98
C SER A 164 11.09 7.96 6.57
N VAL A 165 11.73 7.40 5.54
CA VAL A 165 11.39 7.66 4.13
C VAL A 165 9.99 7.13 3.80
N ALA A 166 9.65 5.91 4.27
CA ALA A 166 8.33 5.33 4.07
C ALA A 166 7.24 6.17 4.77
N PHE A 167 7.50 6.63 6.00
CA PHE A 167 6.59 7.49 6.74
C PHE A 167 6.34 8.81 6.00
N LEU A 168 7.40 9.49 5.55
CA LEU A 168 7.28 10.75 4.80
C LEU A 168 6.62 10.56 3.43
N ALA A 169 6.79 9.39 2.82
CA ALA A 169 6.13 9.09 1.55
C ALA A 169 4.65 8.70 1.70
N MET A 170 4.23 8.15 2.83
CA MET A 170 2.85 7.67 3.02
C MET A 170 1.99 8.61 3.86
N VAL A 171 2.48 9.05 5.01
CA VAL A 171 1.63 9.75 5.99
C VAL A 171 1.30 11.19 5.57
N PRO A 172 2.25 12.07 5.21
CA PRO A 172 1.92 13.42 4.77
C PRO A 172 1.00 13.44 3.53
N PRO A 173 1.23 12.65 2.46
CA PRO A 173 0.30 12.61 1.34
C PRO A 173 -1.10 12.11 1.72
N ALA A 174 -1.20 11.14 2.65
CA ALA A 174 -2.50 10.67 3.15
C ALA A 174 -3.25 11.78 3.89
N VAL A 175 -2.56 12.51 4.77
CA VAL A 175 -3.15 13.63 5.51
C VAL A 175 -3.55 14.77 4.58
N ILE A 176 -2.69 15.14 3.62
CA ILE A 176 -2.98 16.19 2.63
C ILE A 176 -4.22 15.81 1.81
N THR A 177 -4.30 14.57 1.33
CA THR A 177 -5.44 14.08 0.54
C THR A 177 -6.72 14.08 1.38
N TYR A 178 -6.64 13.63 2.64
CA TYR A 178 -7.76 13.64 3.57
C TYR A 178 -8.26 15.07 3.83
N VAL A 179 -7.37 16.02 4.17
CA VAL A 179 -7.73 17.41 4.41
C VAL A 179 -8.27 18.07 3.14
N ALA A 180 -7.65 17.79 1.98
CA ALA A 180 -8.12 18.32 0.69
C ALA A 180 -9.53 17.86 0.35
N SER A 181 -9.97 16.69 0.81
CA SER A 181 -11.36 16.23 0.60
C SER A 181 -12.40 17.09 1.30
N TRP A 182 -11.99 17.93 2.27
CA TRP A 182 -12.89 18.83 3.01
C TRP A 182 -13.04 20.19 2.34
N PHE A 183 -12.30 20.46 1.27
CA PHE A 183 -12.35 21.77 0.58
C PHE A 183 -13.76 22.16 0.10
N GLY A 184 -14.64 21.18 -0.10
CA GLY A 184 -16.04 21.44 -0.48
C GLY A 184 -16.94 21.94 0.67
N TRP A 185 -16.42 22.00 1.91
CA TRP A 185 -17.16 22.43 3.11
C TRP A 185 -16.82 23.86 3.54
N PHE A 186 -15.78 24.44 2.97
CA PHE A 186 -15.34 25.82 3.20
C PHE A 186 -15.65 26.69 1.98
#